data_bc839ac188a7a37d4ceb95670a378621
#
_entry.id   bc839ac188a7a37d4ceb95670a378621
#
_cell.length_a   1.000
_cell.length_b   1.000
_cell.length_c   1.000
_cell.angle_alpha   90.00
_cell.angle_beta   90.00
_cell.angle_gamma   90.00
#
_symmetry.space_group_name_H-M   'P 1'
#
loop_
_entity.id
_entity.type
_entity.pdbx_description
1 polymer ?
#
loop_
_entity_poly.entity_id
_entity_poly.type
_entity_poly.pdbx_seq_one_letter_code
_entity_poly.pdbx_strand_id
1 'polypeptide(L)'
;MADAPLRVAVLVSGGGSNLQSLIDTVHAPGGPIEIVLVVSSRADVPAIGRAERAGIATRVVGLGGRERAVRDAELADVVADASPGLVVLAGWMSILSGVFLDRFPDRVINLHPSMLPAFPGLHAIPQALAWGVRFTGVTVHFAEEVVDGGPAILQEPVPVMYGDDEEALTARIREVEHRLVPAAVRLFAEGRVRRDAVDRRKVQIVSLEDE
;
A
#
# COMPACT_ATOMS: atom_id res chain seq x y z
N MET A 1 6.18 19.02 -22.52
CA MET A 1 7.15 17.92 -22.25
C MET A 1 6.38 16.94 -21.38
N ALA A 2 6.41 15.63 -21.65
CA ALA A 2 5.77 14.69 -20.73
C ALA A 2 6.48 14.80 -19.37
N ASP A 3 5.71 14.98 -18.30
CA ASP A 3 6.26 14.98 -16.95
C ASP A 3 6.97 13.65 -16.68
N ALA A 4 8.04 13.68 -15.89
CA ALA A 4 8.76 12.46 -15.52
C ALA A 4 7.79 11.52 -14.77
N PRO A 5 7.89 10.19 -14.99
CA PRO A 5 6.98 9.23 -14.34
C PRO A 5 7.07 9.30 -12.82
N LEU A 6 5.94 9.10 -12.14
CA LEU A 6 5.94 8.90 -10.69
C LEU A 6 6.73 7.64 -10.36
N ARG A 7 7.82 7.79 -9.62
CA ARG A 7 8.68 6.70 -9.16
C ARG A 7 8.08 6.08 -7.90
N VAL A 8 7.83 4.79 -7.93
CA VAL A 8 7.14 4.07 -6.84
C VAL A 8 8.06 3.01 -6.26
N ALA A 9 8.23 3.00 -4.93
CA ALA A 9 8.80 1.88 -4.20
C ALA A 9 7.66 1.05 -3.58
N VAL A 10 7.76 -0.29 -3.67
CA VAL A 10 6.74 -1.20 -3.12
C VAL A 10 7.36 -2.08 -2.05
N LEU A 11 6.78 -2.08 -0.84
CA LEU A 11 7.20 -2.90 0.28
C LEU A 11 6.27 -4.10 0.44
N VAL A 12 6.86 -5.31 0.55
CA VAL A 12 6.14 -6.58 0.58
C VAL A 12 6.66 -7.53 1.66
N SER A 13 5.85 -8.49 2.12
CA SER A 13 6.29 -9.54 3.05
C SER A 13 5.88 -10.96 2.63
N GLY A 14 5.18 -11.13 1.51
CA GLY A 14 4.57 -12.42 1.17
C GLY A 14 4.36 -12.65 -0.33
N GLY A 15 3.16 -13.11 -0.70
CA GLY A 15 2.81 -13.56 -2.04
C GLY A 15 2.89 -12.51 -3.14
N GLY A 16 2.68 -11.22 -2.82
CA GLY A 16 2.81 -10.11 -3.75
C GLY A 16 1.70 -10.02 -4.79
N SER A 17 0.46 -10.42 -4.48
CA SER A 17 -0.65 -10.29 -5.43
C SER A 17 -0.96 -8.83 -5.76
N ASN A 18 -0.91 -7.94 -4.76
CA ASN A 18 -1.06 -6.50 -4.95
C ASN A 18 0.11 -5.87 -5.71
N LEU A 19 1.35 -6.36 -5.49
CA LEU A 19 2.49 -5.99 -6.34
C LEU A 19 2.24 -6.40 -7.79
N GLN A 20 1.74 -7.62 -8.04
CA GLN A 20 1.43 -8.08 -9.40
C GLN A 20 0.38 -7.19 -10.06
N SER A 21 -0.70 -6.82 -9.34
CA SER A 21 -1.71 -5.91 -9.89
C SER A 21 -1.14 -4.55 -10.27
N LEU A 22 -0.20 -4.01 -9.49
CA LEU A 22 0.52 -2.79 -9.84
C LEU A 22 1.40 -2.97 -11.08
N ILE A 23 2.14 -4.09 -11.18
CA ILE A 23 2.95 -4.39 -12.36
C ILE A 23 2.09 -4.46 -13.61
N ASP A 24 0.98 -5.19 -13.56
CA ASP A 24 0.14 -5.46 -14.72
C ASP A 24 -0.68 -4.24 -15.19
N THR A 25 -0.92 -3.27 -14.30
CA THR A 25 -1.90 -2.20 -14.58
C THR A 25 -1.32 -0.79 -14.65
N VAL A 26 -0.21 -0.51 -13.96
CA VAL A 26 0.34 0.85 -13.88
C VAL A 26 1.83 0.93 -14.22
N HIS A 27 2.58 -0.16 -14.11
CA HIS A 27 3.99 -0.18 -14.46
C HIS A 27 4.15 -0.52 -15.95
N ALA A 28 4.42 0.51 -16.77
CA ALA A 28 4.66 0.33 -18.19
C ALA A 28 5.85 1.18 -18.65
N PRO A 29 6.70 0.69 -19.57
CA PRO A 29 7.79 1.47 -20.14
C PRO A 29 7.26 2.78 -20.76
N GLY A 30 7.80 3.92 -20.32
CA GLY A 30 7.36 5.24 -20.79
C GLY A 30 5.98 5.68 -20.30
N GLY A 31 5.36 4.94 -19.39
CA GLY A 31 4.10 5.30 -18.74
C GLY A 31 4.28 6.36 -17.63
N PRO A 32 3.18 6.86 -17.06
CA PRO A 32 3.21 7.89 -16.02
C PRO A 32 3.69 7.36 -14.65
N ILE A 33 3.87 6.05 -14.50
CA ILE A 33 4.25 5.39 -13.25
C ILE A 33 5.35 4.36 -13.52
N GLU A 34 6.41 4.41 -12.73
CA GLU A 34 7.52 3.46 -12.75
C GLU A 34 7.72 2.84 -11.36
N ILE A 35 7.60 1.52 -11.23
CA ILE A 35 8.02 0.82 -10.01
C ILE A 35 9.54 0.67 -10.09
N VAL A 36 10.25 1.42 -9.26
CA VAL A 36 11.72 1.50 -9.29
C VAL A 36 12.40 0.56 -8.33
N LEU A 37 11.68 0.11 -7.30
CA LEU A 37 12.22 -0.76 -6.26
C LEU A 37 11.12 -1.59 -5.61
N VAL A 38 11.38 -2.87 -5.38
CA VAL A 38 10.61 -3.72 -4.47
C VAL A 38 11.49 -4.10 -3.30
N VAL A 39 11.05 -3.78 -2.08
CA VAL A 39 11.73 -4.20 -0.85
C VAL A 39 10.91 -5.30 -0.19
N SER A 40 11.54 -6.42 0.10
CA SER A 40 10.92 -7.51 0.84
C SER A 40 11.48 -7.63 2.25
N SER A 41 10.61 -7.92 3.22
CA SER A 41 11.03 -8.25 4.59
C SER A 41 11.59 -9.68 4.73
N ARG A 42 11.48 -10.51 3.68
CA ARG A 42 11.89 -11.92 3.65
C ARG A 42 12.50 -12.27 2.29
N ALA A 43 13.53 -13.09 2.29
CA ALA A 43 14.22 -13.48 1.05
C ALA A 43 13.37 -14.44 0.16
N ASP A 44 12.71 -15.40 0.81
CA ASP A 44 12.06 -16.52 0.10
C ASP A 44 10.55 -16.28 -0.03
N VAL A 45 10.15 -15.22 -0.74
CA VAL A 45 8.74 -14.91 -0.97
C VAL A 45 8.44 -14.76 -2.47
N PRO A 46 7.26 -15.18 -2.94
CA PRO A 46 6.88 -15.08 -4.34
C PRO A 46 6.91 -13.67 -4.92
N ALA A 47 6.75 -12.65 -4.09
CA ALA A 47 6.81 -11.24 -4.49
C ALA A 47 8.13 -10.86 -5.16
N ILE A 48 9.28 -11.39 -4.68
CA ILE A 48 10.60 -11.12 -5.27
C ILE A 48 10.64 -11.65 -6.71
N GLY A 49 10.26 -12.90 -6.94
CA GLY A 49 10.24 -13.46 -8.29
C GLY A 49 9.28 -12.75 -9.25
N ARG A 50 8.22 -12.10 -8.74
CA ARG A 50 7.33 -11.25 -9.57
C ARG A 50 8.05 -9.99 -10.02
N ALA A 51 8.74 -9.29 -9.10
CA ALA A 51 9.52 -8.10 -9.42
C ALA A 51 10.65 -8.39 -10.40
N GLU A 52 11.41 -9.47 -10.17
CA GLU A 52 12.52 -9.88 -11.05
C GLU A 52 12.05 -10.19 -12.48
N ARG A 53 10.93 -10.90 -12.65
CA ARG A 53 10.34 -11.16 -13.97
C ARG A 53 9.90 -9.90 -14.70
N ALA A 54 9.55 -8.86 -13.96
CA ALA A 54 9.21 -7.54 -14.49
C ALA A 54 10.44 -6.62 -14.69
N GLY A 55 11.66 -7.11 -14.40
CA GLY A 55 12.89 -6.31 -14.51
C GLY A 55 13.02 -5.25 -13.42
N ILE A 56 12.27 -5.33 -12.33
CA ILE A 56 12.27 -4.36 -11.22
C ILE A 56 13.35 -4.74 -10.22
N ALA A 57 14.14 -3.76 -9.78
CA ALA A 57 15.16 -3.97 -8.76
C ALA A 57 14.55 -4.44 -7.43
N THR A 58 15.20 -5.39 -6.78
CA THR A 58 14.77 -5.94 -5.50
C THR A 58 15.82 -5.76 -4.41
N ARG A 59 15.35 -5.62 -3.18
CA ARG A 59 16.17 -5.64 -1.96
C ARG A 59 15.46 -6.43 -0.86
N VAL A 60 16.24 -7.00 0.04
CA VAL A 60 15.71 -7.68 1.23
C VAL A 60 16.22 -6.95 2.47
N VAL A 61 15.28 -6.47 3.29
CA VAL A 61 15.55 -5.89 4.61
C VAL A 61 14.80 -6.70 5.65
N GLY A 62 15.49 -7.64 6.28
CA GLY A 62 14.90 -8.58 7.23
C GLY A 62 14.38 -7.89 8.50
N LEU A 63 13.26 -8.39 9.03
CA LEU A 63 12.61 -7.82 10.22
C LEU A 63 13.18 -8.33 11.56
N GLY A 64 13.94 -9.41 11.56
CA GLY A 64 14.38 -10.10 12.78
C GLY A 64 15.67 -9.58 13.41
N GLY A 65 15.76 -9.71 14.74
CA GLY A 65 17.04 -9.62 15.49
C GLY A 65 17.58 -8.21 15.72
N ARG A 66 16.89 -7.14 15.28
CA ARG A 66 17.34 -5.76 15.43
C ARG A 66 16.27 -4.89 16.06
N GLU A 67 16.71 -3.83 16.73
CA GLU A 67 15.80 -2.77 17.20
C GLU A 67 15.04 -2.16 16.02
N ARG A 68 13.74 -1.84 16.23
CA ARG A 68 12.87 -1.31 15.18
C ARG A 68 13.44 -0.05 14.52
N ALA A 69 13.92 0.91 15.33
CA ALA A 69 14.46 2.17 14.83
C ALA A 69 15.67 1.96 13.91
N VAL A 70 16.58 1.05 14.27
CA VAL A 70 17.78 0.71 13.46
C VAL A 70 17.39 0.07 12.14
N ARG A 71 16.45 -0.87 12.18
CA ARG A 71 15.92 -1.53 10.98
C ARG A 71 15.20 -0.55 10.06
N ASP A 72 14.37 0.33 10.62
CA ASP A 72 13.59 1.29 9.86
C ASP A 72 14.47 2.39 9.26
N ALA A 73 15.60 2.74 9.91
CA ALA A 73 16.60 3.62 9.33
C ALA A 73 17.27 2.99 8.10
N GLU A 74 17.72 1.74 8.19
CA GLU A 74 18.28 0.99 7.05
C GLU A 74 17.25 0.87 5.91
N LEU A 75 16.00 0.53 6.25
CA LEU A 75 14.91 0.45 5.26
C LEU A 75 14.69 1.81 4.57
N ALA A 76 14.71 2.91 5.35
CA ALA A 76 14.55 4.25 4.82
C ALA A 76 15.70 4.63 3.87
N ASP A 77 16.94 4.28 4.21
CA ASP A 77 18.10 4.53 3.35
C ASP A 77 18.01 3.73 2.04
N VAL A 78 17.70 2.43 2.12
CA VAL A 78 17.49 1.57 0.94
C VAL A 78 16.39 2.10 0.01
N VAL A 79 15.30 2.60 0.58
CA VAL A 79 14.19 3.16 -0.20
C VAL A 79 14.56 4.54 -0.77
N ALA A 80 15.24 5.38 0.02
CA ALA A 80 15.67 6.72 -0.41
C ALA A 80 16.66 6.69 -1.57
N ASP A 81 17.56 5.71 -1.61
CA ASP A 81 18.51 5.52 -2.72
C ASP A 81 17.83 5.34 -4.08
N ALA A 82 16.61 4.77 -4.08
CA ALA A 82 15.80 4.66 -5.30
C ALA A 82 15.03 5.95 -5.63
N SER A 83 15.09 6.98 -4.79
CA SER A 83 14.42 8.28 -4.96
C SER A 83 12.95 8.16 -5.36
N PRO A 84 12.09 7.45 -4.61
CA PRO A 84 10.69 7.31 -4.94
C PRO A 84 9.90 8.58 -4.62
N GLY A 85 8.91 8.90 -5.45
CA GLY A 85 7.88 9.88 -5.15
C GLY A 85 6.75 9.32 -4.29
N LEU A 86 6.57 7.99 -4.30
CA LEU A 86 5.54 7.28 -3.50
C LEU A 86 6.08 5.95 -2.99
N VAL A 87 5.74 5.58 -1.75
CA VAL A 87 5.99 4.27 -1.16
C VAL A 87 4.66 3.56 -0.90
N VAL A 88 4.51 2.35 -1.42
CA VAL A 88 3.30 1.53 -1.27
C VAL A 88 3.58 0.32 -0.39
N LEU A 89 2.86 0.20 0.71
CA LEU A 89 2.88 -0.98 1.57
C LEU A 89 1.86 -1.99 1.01
N ALA A 90 2.34 -2.95 0.22
CA ALA A 90 1.50 -3.96 -0.44
C ALA A 90 1.61 -5.32 0.28
N GLY A 91 1.05 -5.40 1.47
CA GLY A 91 1.17 -6.56 2.36
C GLY A 91 2.50 -6.58 3.11
N TRP A 92 2.97 -5.43 3.55
CA TRP A 92 4.09 -5.28 4.47
C TRP A 92 3.64 -5.61 5.91
N MET A 93 4.26 -6.62 6.54
CA MET A 93 3.82 -7.17 7.82
C MET A 93 4.62 -6.63 9.02
N SER A 94 5.01 -5.37 8.97
CA SER A 94 5.68 -4.71 10.10
C SER A 94 5.22 -3.28 10.25
N ILE A 95 5.07 -2.86 11.51
CA ILE A 95 4.79 -1.45 11.82
C ILE A 95 6.06 -0.64 11.55
N LEU A 96 5.92 0.41 10.77
CA LEU A 96 6.97 1.40 10.54
C LEU A 96 6.95 2.45 11.64
N SER A 97 8.13 2.89 12.05
CA SER A 97 8.29 3.98 13.03
C SER A 97 8.41 5.34 12.34
N GLY A 98 8.36 6.42 13.13
CA GLY A 98 8.64 7.78 12.65
C GLY A 98 9.98 7.89 11.93
N VAL A 99 10.99 7.10 12.32
CA VAL A 99 12.31 7.06 11.63
C VAL A 99 12.18 6.80 10.13
N PHE A 100 11.25 5.94 9.73
CA PHE A 100 10.96 5.70 8.32
C PHE A 100 9.97 6.73 7.75
N LEU A 101 8.86 6.95 8.45
CA LEU A 101 7.75 7.78 7.94
C LEU A 101 8.15 9.23 7.72
N ASP A 102 8.97 9.80 8.60
CA ASP A 102 9.46 11.18 8.51
C ASP A 102 10.41 11.42 7.31
N ARG A 103 11.00 10.35 6.75
CA ARG A 103 11.80 10.43 5.50
C ARG A 103 10.92 10.58 4.25
N PHE A 104 9.65 10.18 4.35
CA PHE A 104 8.71 10.18 3.23
C PHE A 104 7.37 10.82 3.63
N PRO A 105 7.36 12.10 4.07
CA PRO A 105 6.15 12.76 4.57
C PRO A 105 5.08 12.80 3.47
N ASP A 106 3.85 12.37 3.83
CA ASP A 106 2.69 12.29 2.93
C ASP A 106 2.93 11.46 1.64
N ARG A 107 3.88 10.54 1.66
CA ARG A 107 4.26 9.70 0.51
C ARG A 107 4.31 8.21 0.82
N VAL A 108 3.79 7.78 1.98
CA VAL A 108 3.68 6.37 2.33
C VAL A 108 2.20 6.02 2.43
N ILE A 109 1.77 5.07 1.62
CA ILE A 109 0.39 4.57 1.64
C ILE A 109 0.34 3.09 1.99
N ASN A 110 -0.71 2.69 2.68
CA ASN A 110 -0.96 1.30 3.07
C ASN A 110 -2.32 0.84 2.53
N LEU A 111 -2.42 -0.46 2.33
CA LEU A 111 -3.65 -1.15 1.97
C LEU A 111 -4.11 -1.98 3.16
N HIS A 112 -5.36 -1.82 3.57
CA HIS A 112 -5.95 -2.55 4.68
C HIS A 112 -7.28 -3.23 4.27
N PRO A 113 -7.49 -4.53 4.59
CA PRO A 113 -8.65 -5.29 4.13
C PRO A 113 -9.88 -5.08 5.03
N SER A 114 -10.22 -3.84 5.33
CA SER A 114 -11.46 -3.45 6.00
C SER A 114 -11.91 -2.04 5.60
N MET A 115 -13.12 -1.66 6.01
CA MET A 115 -13.60 -0.28 5.97
C MET A 115 -13.14 0.45 7.23
N LEU A 116 -11.91 0.96 7.24
CA LEU A 116 -11.40 1.73 8.38
C LEU A 116 -12.35 2.90 8.74
N PRO A 117 -12.57 3.16 10.02
CA PRO A 117 -11.82 2.69 11.19
C PRO A 117 -12.27 1.32 11.75
N ALA A 118 -13.15 0.58 11.09
CA ALA A 118 -13.53 -0.76 11.52
C ALA A 118 -12.39 -1.77 11.30
N PHE A 119 -12.21 -2.68 12.27
CA PHE A 119 -11.26 -3.80 12.20
C PHE A 119 -9.82 -3.41 11.87
N PRO A 120 -9.18 -2.47 12.59
CA PRO A 120 -7.78 -2.14 12.39
C PRO A 120 -6.87 -3.28 12.87
N GLY A 121 -5.62 -3.28 12.40
CA GLY A 121 -4.60 -4.25 12.80
C GLY A 121 -4.72 -5.59 12.08
N LEU A 122 -4.16 -6.61 12.71
CA LEU A 122 -4.12 -7.96 12.13
C LEU A 122 -5.49 -8.63 12.16
N HIS A 123 -5.70 -9.57 11.22
CA HIS A 123 -6.89 -10.43 11.17
C HIS A 123 -8.23 -9.69 10.93
N ALA A 124 -8.23 -8.61 10.18
CA ALA A 124 -9.44 -7.85 9.86
C ALA A 124 -10.56 -8.71 9.24
N ILE A 125 -10.20 -9.66 8.35
CA ILE A 125 -11.15 -10.56 7.70
C ILE A 125 -11.80 -11.54 8.69
N PRO A 126 -11.03 -12.31 9.51
CA PRO A 126 -11.62 -13.11 10.58
C PRO A 126 -12.47 -12.31 11.56
N GLN A 127 -12.07 -11.09 11.90
CA GLN A 127 -12.85 -10.22 12.78
C GLN A 127 -14.20 -9.86 12.14
N ALA A 128 -14.23 -9.46 10.87
CA ALA A 128 -15.46 -9.13 10.15
C ALA A 128 -16.44 -10.31 10.12
N LEU A 129 -15.94 -11.53 9.86
CA LEU A 129 -16.74 -12.75 9.90
C LEU A 129 -17.28 -13.05 11.30
N ALA A 130 -16.43 -12.96 12.33
CA ALA A 130 -16.81 -13.23 13.71
C ALA A 130 -17.86 -12.25 14.26
N TRP A 131 -17.80 -10.98 13.84
CA TRP A 131 -18.79 -9.96 14.16
C TRP A 131 -20.11 -10.11 13.40
N GLY A 132 -20.12 -10.89 12.31
CA GLY A 132 -21.31 -11.07 11.49
C GLY A 132 -21.75 -9.81 10.77
N VAL A 133 -20.81 -8.92 10.39
CA VAL A 133 -21.13 -7.70 9.65
C VAL A 133 -21.63 -8.03 8.25
N ARG A 134 -22.49 -7.18 7.70
CA ARG A 134 -23.01 -7.37 6.33
C ARG A 134 -22.06 -6.83 5.26
N PHE A 135 -21.17 -5.92 5.64
CA PHE A 135 -20.14 -5.33 4.78
C PHE A 135 -18.84 -5.20 5.54
N THR A 136 -17.76 -5.52 4.89
CA THR A 136 -16.41 -5.07 5.20
C THR A 136 -15.90 -4.25 4.02
N GLY A 137 -14.62 -4.23 3.73
CA GLY A 137 -14.13 -3.50 2.56
C GLY A 137 -12.62 -3.48 2.44
N VAL A 138 -12.16 -2.54 1.66
CA VAL A 138 -10.76 -2.24 1.43
C VAL A 138 -10.53 -0.76 1.61
N THR A 139 -9.49 -0.39 2.32
CA THR A 139 -9.05 0.99 2.50
C THR A 139 -7.62 1.16 2.01
N VAL A 140 -7.39 2.11 1.12
CA VAL A 140 -6.06 2.68 0.86
C VAL A 140 -5.97 3.97 1.66
N HIS A 141 -4.95 4.08 2.52
CA HIS A 141 -4.80 5.21 3.44
C HIS A 141 -3.33 5.61 3.56
N PHE A 142 -3.07 6.82 4.03
CA PHE A 142 -1.71 7.20 4.43
C PHE A 142 -1.25 6.36 5.62
N ALA A 143 -0.01 5.88 5.58
CA ALA A 143 0.59 5.21 6.72
C ALA A 143 1.02 6.24 7.77
N GLU A 144 0.70 5.95 9.04
CA GLU A 144 1.10 6.73 10.21
C GLU A 144 1.63 5.79 11.30
N GLU A 145 2.23 6.33 12.36
CA GLU A 145 2.73 5.51 13.48
C GLU A 145 1.61 4.74 14.20
N VAL A 146 0.41 5.32 14.21
CA VAL A 146 -0.78 4.62 14.70
C VAL A 146 -1.19 3.61 13.64
N VAL A 147 -1.24 2.34 14.03
CA VAL A 147 -1.60 1.24 13.12
C VAL A 147 -2.98 1.51 12.52
N ASP A 148 -3.03 1.55 11.20
CA ASP A 148 -4.22 1.81 10.38
C ASP A 148 -5.00 3.09 10.77
N GLY A 149 -4.30 4.05 11.43
CA GLY A 149 -4.88 5.29 11.94
C GLY A 149 -4.82 6.48 10.97
N GLY A 150 -4.10 6.35 9.87
CA GLY A 150 -3.95 7.44 8.90
C GLY A 150 -5.20 7.68 8.05
N PRO A 151 -5.32 8.87 7.46
CA PRO A 151 -6.51 9.26 6.70
C PRO A 151 -6.68 8.43 5.43
N ALA A 152 -7.92 8.03 5.16
CA ALA A 152 -8.29 7.27 3.98
C ALA A 152 -8.18 8.12 2.70
N ILE A 153 -7.63 7.50 1.65
CA ILE A 153 -7.53 8.05 0.30
C ILE A 153 -8.67 7.50 -0.55
N LEU A 154 -8.78 6.17 -0.59
CA LEU A 154 -9.86 5.45 -1.26
C LEU A 154 -10.40 4.36 -0.34
N GLN A 155 -11.71 4.18 -0.39
CA GLN A 155 -12.38 3.06 0.29
C GLN A 155 -13.42 2.44 -0.62
N GLU A 156 -13.54 1.11 -0.55
CA GLU A 156 -14.58 0.40 -1.26
C GLU A 156 -15.19 -0.71 -0.39
N PRO A 157 -16.54 -0.74 -0.26
CA PRO A 157 -17.23 -1.76 0.52
C PRO A 157 -17.23 -3.11 -0.20
N VAL A 158 -17.08 -4.19 0.60
CA VAL A 158 -17.17 -5.58 0.15
C VAL A 158 -18.29 -6.26 0.92
N PRO A 159 -19.29 -6.85 0.26
CA PRO A 159 -20.35 -7.58 0.96
C PRO A 159 -19.81 -8.87 1.60
N VAL A 160 -20.29 -9.14 2.82
CA VAL A 160 -20.10 -10.42 3.50
C VAL A 160 -21.35 -11.25 3.29
N MET A 161 -21.23 -12.36 2.58
CA MET A 161 -22.37 -13.22 2.23
C MET A 161 -22.64 -14.23 3.35
N TYR A 162 -23.89 -14.64 3.48
CA TYR A 162 -24.23 -15.71 4.43
C TYR A 162 -23.51 -17.01 4.04
N GLY A 163 -22.77 -17.56 4.99
CA GLY A 163 -21.98 -18.78 4.76
C GLY A 163 -20.57 -18.56 4.20
N ASP A 164 -20.13 -17.31 4.04
CA ASP A 164 -18.73 -17.04 3.72
C ASP A 164 -17.82 -17.64 4.80
N ASP A 165 -16.79 -18.33 4.35
CA ASP A 165 -15.59 -18.61 5.13
C ASP A 165 -14.50 -17.56 4.87
N GLU A 166 -13.37 -17.69 5.54
CA GLU A 166 -12.24 -16.75 5.39
C GLU A 166 -11.68 -16.77 3.95
N GLU A 167 -11.66 -17.91 3.29
CA GLU A 167 -11.15 -18.05 1.93
C GLU A 167 -12.04 -17.31 0.93
N ALA A 168 -13.34 -17.52 0.98
CA ALA A 168 -14.32 -16.87 0.11
C ALA A 168 -14.32 -15.35 0.25
N LEU A 169 -14.32 -14.86 1.51
CA LEU A 169 -14.29 -13.42 1.76
C LEU A 169 -12.92 -12.81 1.35
N THR A 170 -11.80 -13.50 1.62
CA THR A 170 -10.47 -13.06 1.19
C THR A 170 -10.37 -12.95 -0.33
N ALA A 171 -10.92 -13.91 -1.07
CA ALA A 171 -10.92 -13.87 -2.53
C ALA A 171 -11.65 -12.62 -3.05
N ARG A 172 -12.84 -12.33 -2.51
CA ARG A 172 -13.65 -11.16 -2.89
C ARG A 172 -12.97 -9.83 -2.51
N ILE A 173 -12.35 -9.74 -1.34
CA ILE A 173 -11.57 -8.58 -0.91
C ILE A 173 -10.39 -8.36 -1.85
N ARG A 174 -9.67 -9.43 -2.23
CA ARG A 174 -8.52 -9.35 -3.12
C ARG A 174 -8.86 -8.79 -4.52
N GLU A 175 -10.03 -9.09 -5.05
CA GLU A 175 -10.51 -8.50 -6.31
C GLU A 175 -10.63 -6.96 -6.20
N VAL A 176 -11.09 -6.47 -5.05
CA VAL A 176 -11.18 -5.04 -4.78
C VAL A 176 -9.79 -4.43 -4.57
N GLU A 177 -8.93 -5.08 -3.81
CA GLU A 177 -7.54 -4.65 -3.60
C GLU A 177 -6.81 -4.43 -4.92
N HIS A 178 -6.93 -5.40 -5.86
CA HIS A 178 -6.23 -5.39 -7.15
C HIS A 178 -6.66 -4.24 -8.08
N ARG A 179 -7.80 -3.60 -7.86
CA ARG A 179 -8.21 -2.40 -8.61
C ARG A 179 -8.04 -1.11 -7.82
N LEU A 180 -8.20 -1.17 -6.50
CA LEU A 180 -8.16 0.03 -5.66
C LEU A 180 -6.73 0.57 -5.46
N VAL A 181 -5.75 -0.33 -5.28
CA VAL A 181 -4.33 0.08 -5.13
C VAL A 181 -3.78 0.74 -6.39
N PRO A 182 -3.93 0.17 -7.60
CA PRO A 182 -3.53 0.85 -8.82
C PRO A 182 -4.26 2.18 -9.04
N ALA A 183 -5.56 2.24 -8.70
CA ALA A 183 -6.33 3.48 -8.80
C ALA A 183 -5.75 4.58 -7.89
N ALA A 184 -5.42 4.25 -6.64
CA ALA A 184 -4.78 5.19 -5.72
C ALA A 184 -3.42 5.67 -6.26
N VAL A 185 -2.57 4.77 -6.76
CA VAL A 185 -1.26 5.14 -7.32
C VAL A 185 -1.40 6.06 -8.55
N ARG A 186 -2.42 5.85 -9.40
CA ARG A 186 -2.71 6.76 -10.52
C ARG A 186 -3.09 8.16 -10.04
N LEU A 187 -3.91 8.26 -8.99
CA LEU A 187 -4.28 9.57 -8.42
C LEU A 187 -3.05 10.34 -7.92
N PHE A 188 -2.05 9.65 -7.36
CA PHE A 188 -0.78 10.28 -6.99
C PHE A 188 0.03 10.72 -8.22
N ALA A 189 0.09 9.91 -9.26
CA ALA A 189 0.79 10.26 -10.50
C ALA A 189 0.15 11.46 -11.20
N GLU A 190 -1.16 11.63 -11.05
CA GLU A 190 -1.94 12.76 -11.58
C GLU A 190 -1.91 14.00 -10.65
N GLY A 191 -1.21 13.95 -9.50
CA GLY A 191 -1.16 15.06 -8.53
C GLY A 191 -2.51 15.36 -7.84
N ARG A 192 -3.45 14.44 -7.88
CA ARG A 192 -4.84 14.62 -7.43
C ARG A 192 -5.07 14.33 -5.95
N VAL A 193 -4.13 13.73 -5.26
CA VAL A 193 -4.25 13.43 -3.83
C VAL A 193 -3.68 14.59 -3.03
N ARG A 194 -4.54 15.29 -2.29
CA ARG A 194 -4.13 16.40 -1.43
C ARG A 194 -4.59 16.13 0.00
N ARG A 195 -3.66 16.09 0.93
CA ARG A 195 -3.98 16.04 2.35
C ARG A 195 -4.32 17.45 2.82
N ASP A 196 -5.46 17.63 3.54
CA ASP A 196 -5.88 18.94 4.01
C ASP A 196 -4.84 19.53 4.98
N ALA A 197 -4.51 20.81 4.80
CA ALA A 197 -3.46 21.48 5.56
C ALA A 197 -3.89 21.80 7.02
N VAL A 198 -5.19 21.96 7.27
CA VAL A 198 -5.76 22.30 8.58
C VAL A 198 -6.21 21.05 9.32
N ASP A 199 -7.00 20.19 8.65
CA ASP A 199 -7.45 18.92 9.21
C ASP A 199 -6.73 17.76 8.53
N ARG A 200 -5.58 17.39 9.07
CA ARG A 200 -4.73 16.33 8.51
C ARG A 200 -5.41 14.95 8.41
N ARG A 201 -6.61 14.79 8.97
CA ARG A 201 -7.43 13.58 8.82
C ARG A 201 -8.25 13.56 7.54
N LYS A 202 -8.31 14.65 6.80
CA LYS A 202 -9.04 14.74 5.54
C LYS A 202 -8.11 14.66 4.34
N VAL A 203 -8.56 13.93 3.34
CA VAL A 203 -7.91 13.82 2.03
C VAL A 203 -8.90 14.27 0.97
N GLN A 204 -8.46 15.18 0.13
CA GLN A 204 -9.21 15.63 -1.03
C GLN A 204 -8.68 14.93 -2.28
N ILE A 205 -9.58 14.37 -3.07
CA ILE A 205 -9.28 13.93 -4.44
C ILE A 205 -9.74 15.05 -5.36
N VAL A 206 -8.76 15.75 -5.93
CA VAL A 206 -9.04 16.91 -6.82
C VAL A 206 -9.51 16.39 -8.19
N SER A 207 -10.55 17.02 -8.73
CA SER A 207 -10.98 16.79 -10.12
C SER A 207 -10.01 17.47 -11.09
N LEU A 208 -9.80 16.89 -12.26
CA LEU A 208 -8.99 17.52 -13.33
C LEU A 208 -9.71 18.76 -13.94
N GLU A 209 -10.98 18.96 -13.59
CA GLU A 209 -11.78 20.09 -14.08
C GLU A 209 -11.74 21.30 -13.13
N ASP A 210 -11.10 21.16 -11.96
CA ASP A 210 -11.03 22.19 -10.91
C ASP A 210 -9.74 23.04 -10.97
N GLU A 211 -8.92 22.91 -12.03
CA GLU A 211 -7.75 23.75 -12.35
C GLU A 211 -8.09 24.73 -13.52
#